data_ea3a043f22cfbebf6226e44ad299585d
#
_entry.id   ea3a043f22cfbebf6226e44ad299585d
#
_cell.length_a   1.000
_cell.length_b   1.000
_cell.length_c   1.000
_cell.angle_alpha   90.00
_cell.angle_beta   90.00
_cell.angle_gamma   90.00
#
_symmetry.space_group_name_H-M   'P 1'
#
loop_
_entity.id
_entity.type
_entity.pdbx_description
1 polymer ?
#
loop_
_entity_poly.entity_id
_entity_poly.type
_entity_poly.pdbx_seq_one_letter_code
_entity_poly.pdbx_strand_id
1 'polypeptide(L)'
;MSNLTVLIFAEDLMEMFEHYKRAFNATLLLTANGSQNELIHLEMDIMGNKITVAPPLPRGVNKKDNVTALGLKFDDRESLMKAYDVLKEDCLEDDGLKELPWSPLEGYVTDKYGVVWCIGL
;
A
#
# COMPACT_ATOMS: atom_id res chain seq x y z
N MET A 1 19.47 -15.13 11.17
CA MET A 1 18.97 -13.76 10.98
C MET A 1 17.58 -13.81 10.38
N SER A 2 16.67 -12.99 10.89
CA SER A 2 15.27 -12.95 10.44
C SER A 2 14.98 -11.67 9.67
N ASN A 3 14.15 -11.76 8.64
CA ASN A 3 13.69 -10.61 7.89
C ASN A 3 12.18 -10.44 8.09
N LEU A 4 11.77 -9.20 8.30
CA LEU A 4 10.37 -8.86 8.26
C LEU A 4 10.00 -8.54 6.81
N THR A 5 8.97 -9.20 6.29
CA THR A 5 8.45 -8.90 4.97
C THR A 5 7.02 -8.39 5.09
N VAL A 6 6.61 -7.52 4.16
CA VAL A 6 5.25 -7.03 4.09
C VAL A 6 4.54 -7.78 2.99
N LEU A 7 3.44 -8.43 3.34
CA LEU A 7 2.61 -9.18 2.40
C LEU A 7 1.19 -8.63 2.46
N ILE A 8 0.67 -8.20 1.33
CA ILE A 8 -0.69 -7.69 1.23
C ILE A 8 -1.46 -8.49 0.18
N PHE A 9 -2.78 -8.43 0.25
CA PHE A 9 -3.64 -9.24 -0.59
C PHE A 9 -4.47 -8.38 -1.53
N ALA A 10 -4.66 -8.86 -2.75
CA ALA A 10 -5.52 -8.21 -3.73
C ALA A 10 -6.11 -9.24 -4.69
N GLU A 11 -7.32 -8.98 -5.17
CA GLU A 11 -7.95 -9.80 -6.22
C GLU A 11 -7.17 -9.66 -7.54
N ASP A 12 -6.78 -8.43 -7.88
CA ASP A 12 -6.01 -8.13 -9.08
C ASP A 12 -4.67 -7.52 -8.67
N LEU A 13 -3.63 -8.34 -8.69
CA LEU A 13 -2.29 -7.97 -8.24
C LEU A 13 -1.69 -6.84 -9.09
N MET A 14 -1.89 -6.92 -10.41
CA MET A 14 -1.32 -5.92 -11.31
C MET A 14 -2.03 -4.57 -11.17
N GLU A 15 -3.33 -4.57 -10.95
CA GLU A 15 -4.08 -3.32 -10.69
C GLU A 15 -3.56 -2.63 -9.43
N MET A 16 -3.31 -3.39 -8.37
CA MET A 16 -2.76 -2.84 -7.13
C MET A 16 -1.36 -2.25 -7.39
N PHE A 17 -0.51 -2.96 -8.14
CA PHE A 17 0.81 -2.44 -8.49
C PHE A 17 0.69 -1.12 -9.28
N GLU A 18 -0.19 -1.06 -10.28
CA GLU A 18 -0.36 0.16 -11.08
C GLU A 18 -0.86 1.34 -10.22
N HIS A 19 -1.73 1.06 -9.26
CA HIS A 19 -2.20 2.08 -8.33
C HIS A 19 -1.05 2.65 -7.48
N TYR A 20 -0.21 1.77 -6.93
CA TYR A 20 0.92 2.20 -6.12
C TYR A 20 2.07 2.78 -6.94
N LYS A 21 2.18 2.40 -8.21
CA LYS A 21 3.11 3.05 -9.13
C LYS A 21 2.72 4.53 -9.29
N ARG A 22 1.44 4.82 -9.42
CA ARG A 22 0.97 6.20 -9.51
C ARG A 22 1.13 6.96 -8.19
N ALA A 23 0.89 6.29 -7.05
CA ALA A 23 0.96 6.92 -5.74
C ALA A 23 2.41 7.17 -5.29
N PHE A 24 3.30 6.18 -5.46
CA PHE A 24 4.61 6.13 -4.81
C PHE A 24 5.77 5.96 -5.79
N ASN A 25 5.54 5.96 -7.09
CA ASN A 25 6.53 5.57 -8.09
C ASN A 25 7.06 4.14 -7.86
N ALA A 26 6.18 3.23 -7.41
CA ALA A 26 6.56 1.84 -7.20
C ALA A 26 7.17 1.22 -8.46
N THR A 27 8.14 0.34 -8.27
CA THR A 27 8.76 -0.39 -9.38
C THR A 27 8.53 -1.88 -9.22
N LEU A 28 8.30 -2.54 -10.35
CA LEU A 28 8.05 -3.99 -10.36
C LEU A 28 9.37 -4.74 -10.21
N LEU A 29 9.44 -5.66 -9.25
CA LEU A 29 10.64 -6.44 -9.00
C LEU A 29 10.53 -7.87 -9.54
N LEU A 30 9.38 -8.52 -9.35
CA LEU A 30 9.21 -9.91 -9.69
C LEU A 30 7.73 -10.23 -9.86
N THR A 31 7.42 -11.13 -10.78
CA THR A 31 6.10 -11.75 -10.87
C THR A 31 6.25 -13.26 -11.04
N ALA A 32 5.27 -14.01 -10.57
CA ALA A 32 5.20 -15.45 -10.76
C ALA A 32 3.76 -15.87 -11.02
N ASN A 33 3.60 -16.84 -11.91
CA ASN A 33 2.30 -17.35 -12.30
C ASN A 33 2.07 -18.75 -11.75
N GLY A 34 0.81 -19.08 -11.55
CA GLY A 34 0.40 -20.41 -11.12
C GLY A 34 0.29 -21.39 -12.30
N SER A 35 -0.22 -22.58 -12.00
CA SER A 35 -0.31 -23.68 -12.98
C SER A 35 -1.23 -23.38 -14.17
N GLN A 36 -2.16 -22.46 -14.02
CA GLN A 36 -3.09 -22.04 -15.07
C GLN A 36 -2.71 -20.68 -15.66
N ASN A 37 -1.45 -20.30 -15.50
CA ASN A 37 -0.88 -19.03 -15.98
C ASN A 37 -1.53 -17.78 -15.35
N GLU A 38 -2.23 -17.93 -14.23
CA GLU A 38 -2.74 -16.81 -13.46
C GLU A 38 -1.62 -16.17 -12.63
N LEU A 39 -1.63 -14.86 -12.45
CA LEU A 39 -0.66 -14.16 -11.62
C LEU A 39 -0.97 -14.42 -10.14
N ILE A 40 -0.04 -15.06 -9.43
CA ILE A 40 -0.23 -15.44 -8.02
C ILE A 40 0.77 -14.83 -7.06
N HIS A 41 1.76 -14.11 -7.59
CA HIS A 41 2.80 -13.51 -6.75
C HIS A 41 3.37 -12.31 -7.48
N LEU A 42 3.47 -11.19 -6.78
CA LEU A 42 4.04 -9.96 -7.31
C LEU A 42 4.87 -9.29 -6.21
N GLU A 43 6.07 -8.87 -6.55
CA GLU A 43 6.92 -8.10 -5.65
C GLU A 43 7.19 -6.74 -6.28
N MET A 44 7.06 -5.69 -5.48
CA MET A 44 7.33 -4.33 -5.91
C MET A 44 8.20 -3.61 -4.88
N ASP A 45 8.90 -2.60 -5.33
CA ASP A 45 9.62 -1.69 -4.46
C ASP A 45 8.79 -0.42 -4.27
N ILE A 46 8.56 -0.06 -3.01
CA ILE A 46 7.94 1.22 -2.65
C ILE A 46 8.93 1.99 -1.78
N MET A 47 9.52 3.03 -2.33
CA MET A 47 10.42 3.92 -1.60
C MET A 47 11.57 3.15 -0.91
N GLY A 48 12.14 2.16 -1.60
CA GLY A 48 13.23 1.35 -1.08
C GLY A 48 12.79 0.14 -0.25
N ASN A 49 11.49 -0.13 -0.15
CA ASN A 49 10.96 -1.23 0.64
C ASN A 49 10.27 -2.25 -0.26
N LYS A 50 10.61 -3.53 -0.07
CA LYS A 50 9.96 -4.59 -0.84
C LYS A 50 8.60 -4.95 -0.24
N ILE A 51 7.57 -4.88 -1.09
CA ILE A 51 6.21 -5.26 -0.75
C ILE A 51 5.83 -6.43 -1.64
N THR A 52 5.28 -7.47 -1.04
CA THR A 52 4.77 -8.64 -1.76
C THR A 52 3.26 -8.60 -1.81
N VAL A 53 2.70 -8.88 -2.98
CA VAL A 53 1.25 -8.96 -3.17
C VAL A 53 0.89 -10.38 -3.58
N ALA A 54 -0.15 -10.91 -2.98
CA ALA A 54 -0.66 -12.25 -3.26
C ALA A 54 -2.19 -12.23 -3.35
N PRO A 55 -2.79 -13.25 -3.97
CA PRO A 55 -4.26 -13.39 -3.96
C PRO A 55 -4.78 -13.55 -2.52
N PRO A 56 -6.05 -13.21 -2.27
CA PRO A 56 -6.64 -13.35 -0.94
C PRO A 56 -6.53 -14.80 -0.43
N LEU A 57 -6.42 -14.94 0.88
CA LEU A 57 -6.42 -16.27 1.51
C LEU A 57 -7.75 -16.97 1.25
N PRO A 58 -7.75 -18.30 0.98
CA PRO A 58 -9.00 -19.04 0.71
C PRO A 58 -10.04 -18.92 1.84
N ARG A 59 -9.59 -18.80 3.08
CA ARG A 59 -10.50 -18.65 4.25
C ARG A 59 -11.03 -17.23 4.39
N GLY A 60 -10.54 -16.28 3.56
CA GLY A 60 -10.84 -14.87 3.70
C GLY A 60 -10.05 -14.22 4.83
N VAL A 61 -10.17 -12.91 4.94
CA VAL A 61 -9.55 -12.12 6.00
C VAL A 61 -10.65 -11.60 6.90
N ASN A 62 -10.47 -11.73 8.22
CA ASN A 62 -11.40 -11.15 9.17
C ASN A 62 -11.25 -9.63 9.12
N LYS A 63 -12.30 -8.94 8.65
CA LYS A 63 -12.29 -7.49 8.45
C LYS A 63 -12.64 -6.70 9.70
N LYS A 64 -12.48 -7.28 10.87
CA LYS A 64 -12.61 -6.51 12.11
C LYS A 64 -11.52 -5.44 12.15
N ASP A 65 -11.69 -4.51 13.07
CA ASP A 65 -10.85 -3.33 13.22
C ASP A 65 -9.39 -3.56 12.79
N ASN A 66 -8.95 -2.72 11.89
CA ASN A 66 -7.61 -2.81 11.35
C ASN A 66 -6.61 -2.34 12.40
N VAL A 67 -5.74 -3.24 12.85
CA VAL A 67 -4.75 -2.94 13.91
C VAL A 67 -3.37 -2.62 13.34
N THR A 68 -3.25 -2.57 12.02
CA THR A 68 -1.96 -2.37 11.34
C THR A 68 -2.09 -1.30 10.28
N ALA A 69 -1.11 -0.44 10.19
CA ALA A 69 -0.98 0.53 9.11
C ALA A 69 0.45 0.49 8.58
N LEU A 70 0.61 0.77 7.30
CA LEU A 70 1.92 0.96 6.69
C LEU A 70 2.25 2.44 6.71
N GLY A 71 3.36 2.80 7.31
CA GLY A 71 3.77 4.20 7.44
C GLY A 71 4.83 4.56 6.42
N LEU A 72 4.63 5.69 5.74
CA LEU A 72 5.61 6.25 4.81
C LEU A 72 5.84 7.72 5.12
N LYS A 73 7.11 8.09 5.26
CA LYS A 73 7.53 9.48 5.40
C LYS A 73 8.09 9.98 4.08
N PHE A 74 7.64 11.14 3.65
CA PHE A 74 8.08 11.76 2.40
C PHE A 74 9.03 12.92 2.71
N ASP A 75 9.99 13.14 1.83
CA ASP A 75 10.97 14.22 2.00
C ASP A 75 10.41 15.59 1.62
N ASP A 76 9.37 15.61 0.78
CA ASP A 76 8.78 16.84 0.30
C ASP A 76 7.24 16.77 0.26
N ARG A 77 6.63 17.95 0.37
CA ARG A 77 5.17 18.06 0.38
C ARG A 77 4.54 17.65 -0.95
N GLU A 78 5.20 17.93 -2.06
CA GLU A 78 4.66 17.59 -3.39
C GLU A 78 4.47 16.09 -3.55
N SER A 79 5.48 15.29 -3.17
CA SER A 79 5.39 13.83 -3.24
C SER A 79 4.34 13.29 -2.29
N LEU A 80 4.24 13.84 -1.09
CA LEU A 80 3.20 13.46 -0.13
C LEU A 80 1.80 13.72 -0.69
N MET A 81 1.57 14.91 -1.24
CA MET A 81 0.26 15.27 -1.77
C MET A 81 -0.12 14.44 -2.99
N LYS A 82 0.85 14.11 -3.85
CA LYS A 82 0.61 13.20 -4.99
C LYS A 82 0.17 11.83 -4.49
N ALA A 83 0.87 11.28 -3.51
CA ALA A 83 0.50 9.98 -2.93
C ALA A 83 -0.89 10.03 -2.30
N TYR A 84 -1.16 11.07 -1.52
CA TYR A 84 -2.44 11.25 -0.88
C TYR A 84 -3.58 11.31 -1.91
N ASP A 85 -3.41 12.10 -2.98
CA ASP A 85 -4.42 12.25 -4.02
C ASP A 85 -4.73 10.93 -4.73
N VAL A 86 -3.71 10.11 -4.99
CA VAL A 86 -3.91 8.79 -5.61
C VAL A 86 -4.56 7.82 -4.63
N LEU A 87 -4.09 7.76 -3.39
CA LEU A 87 -4.63 6.84 -2.39
C LEU A 87 -6.09 7.11 -2.06
N LYS A 88 -6.53 8.38 -2.13
CA LYS A 88 -7.95 8.70 -1.88
C LYS A 88 -8.88 8.31 -3.01
N GLU A 89 -8.37 7.95 -4.21
CA GLU A 89 -9.23 7.50 -5.32
C GLU A 89 -9.99 6.25 -4.89
N ASP A 90 -11.32 6.34 -4.83
CA ASP A 90 -12.20 5.25 -4.40
C ASP A 90 -11.81 4.65 -3.04
N CYS A 91 -11.17 5.43 -2.17
CA CYS A 91 -10.75 4.94 -0.86
C CYS A 91 -11.95 4.57 0.02
N LEU A 92 -11.69 3.68 0.97
CA LEU A 92 -12.72 3.27 1.92
C LEU A 92 -12.88 4.27 3.05
N GLU A 93 -11.80 4.93 3.46
CA GLU A 93 -11.82 5.93 4.52
C GLU A 93 -10.67 6.92 4.35
N ASP A 94 -10.95 8.20 4.55
CA ASP A 94 -9.98 9.28 4.45
C ASP A 94 -10.08 10.15 5.70
N ASP A 95 -9.10 10.02 6.58
CA ASP A 95 -9.06 10.80 7.83
C ASP A 95 -8.41 12.17 7.67
N GLY A 96 -7.92 12.47 6.46
CA GLY A 96 -7.28 13.75 6.16
C GLY A 96 -5.85 13.86 6.68
N LEU A 97 -5.16 14.90 6.23
CA LEU A 97 -3.81 15.24 6.67
C LEU A 97 -3.89 16.45 7.60
N LYS A 98 -3.10 16.43 8.68
CA LYS A 98 -3.12 17.52 9.67
C LYS A 98 -1.77 17.70 10.33
N GLU A 99 -1.55 18.85 10.94
CA GLU A 99 -0.38 19.12 11.75
C GLU A 99 -0.49 18.36 13.07
N LEU A 100 0.59 17.71 13.48
CA LEU A 100 0.66 16.94 14.72
C LEU A 100 1.92 17.34 15.48
N PRO A 101 1.98 17.09 16.80
CA PRO A 101 3.19 17.42 17.57
C PRO A 101 4.48 16.76 17.04
N TRP A 102 4.36 15.61 16.37
CA TRP A 102 5.51 14.84 15.86
C TRP A 102 5.68 14.94 14.35
N SER A 103 4.79 15.60 13.64
CA SER A 103 4.88 15.72 12.18
C SER A 103 4.21 17.00 11.69
N PRO A 104 4.86 17.75 10.77
CA PRO A 104 4.24 18.96 10.21
C PRO A 104 2.97 18.65 9.41
N LEU A 105 2.84 17.44 8.87
CA LEU A 105 1.67 17.05 8.11
C LEU A 105 1.63 15.52 8.04
N GLU A 106 0.55 14.92 8.54
CA GLU A 106 0.43 13.46 8.57
C GLU A 106 -1.04 13.05 8.67
N GLY A 107 -1.38 11.88 8.13
CA GLY A 107 -2.72 11.35 8.27
C GLY A 107 -2.86 9.93 7.77
N TYR A 108 -4.06 9.39 7.90
CA TYR A 108 -4.39 8.02 7.53
C TYR A 108 -5.36 7.99 6.37
N VAL A 109 -5.10 7.09 5.43
CA VAL A 109 -6.02 6.76 4.34
C VAL A 109 -6.13 5.25 4.27
N THR A 110 -7.35 4.73 4.28
CA THR A 110 -7.60 3.33 3.96
C THR A 110 -7.95 3.28 2.49
N ASP A 111 -7.07 2.73 1.68
CA ASP A 111 -7.23 2.76 0.24
C ASP A 111 -8.35 1.83 -0.25
N LYS A 112 -8.60 1.82 -1.56
CA LYS A 112 -9.68 1.01 -2.14
C LYS A 112 -9.50 -0.50 -1.95
N TYR A 113 -8.30 -0.95 -1.63
CA TYR A 113 -8.01 -2.37 -1.36
C TYR A 113 -8.11 -2.72 0.12
N GLY A 114 -8.36 -1.75 0.98
CA GLY A 114 -8.44 -1.95 2.43
C GLY A 114 -7.10 -1.84 3.16
N VAL A 115 -6.05 -1.41 2.48
CA VAL A 115 -4.75 -1.18 3.11
C VAL A 115 -4.77 0.18 3.79
N VAL A 116 -4.40 0.20 5.07
CA VAL A 116 -4.30 1.45 5.84
C VAL A 116 -2.91 2.02 5.68
N TRP A 117 -2.83 3.24 5.18
CA TRP A 117 -1.59 3.99 5.00
C TRP A 117 -1.54 5.15 5.98
N CYS A 118 -0.43 5.25 6.72
CA CYS A 118 -0.10 6.45 7.48
C CYS A 118 0.98 7.20 6.71
N ILE A 119 0.64 8.33 6.11
CA ILE A 119 1.55 9.08 5.26
C ILE A 119 1.80 10.47 5.85
N GLY A 120 3.03 10.94 5.72
CA GLY A 120 3.38 12.23 6.30
C GLY A 120 4.77 12.73 5.91
N LEU A 121 5.09 13.85 6.48
CA LEU A 121 6.42 14.48 6.36
C LEU A 121 7.31 14.13 7.53
#